data_62759557e016fe5f0a6ee1f3706312a0
#
_entry.id   62759557e016fe5f0a6ee1f3706312a0
#
_cell.length_a   1.000
_cell.length_b   1.000
_cell.length_c   1.000
_cell.angle_alpha   90.00
_cell.angle_beta   90.00
_cell.angle_gamma   90.00
#
_symmetry.space_group_name_H-M   'P 1'
#
loop_
_entity.id
_entity.type
_entity.pdbx_description
1 polymer ?
#
loop_
_entity_poly.entity_id
_entity_poly.type
_entity_poly.pdbx_seq_one_letter_code
_entity_poly.pdbx_strand_id
1 'polypeptide(L)'
;VMRHTVEDLKLNVSYWKKRDLRQIDLYRESPVEVIFENIPSDRSCSFDITLKGDSALSLTYQGSDGKPVQLEEELKKPVHLPFATITVYPTSHMPETIPGTTITVRRVPINAAADQLLANFTVKRPDAKESSLLQMTLTSSNPDKATDTLNKLI
;
A
#
# COMPACT_ATOMS: atom_id res chain seq x y z
N VAL A 1 -7.48 0.43 -18.37
CA VAL A 1 -7.23 -0.93 -17.83
C VAL A 1 -6.36 -0.89 -16.60
N MET A 2 -5.18 -0.29 -16.67
CA MET A 2 -4.28 -0.19 -15.51
C MET A 2 -4.89 0.57 -14.34
N ARG A 3 -5.60 1.66 -14.62
CA ARG A 3 -6.27 2.44 -13.60
C ARG A 3 -7.34 1.65 -12.85
N HIS A 4 -8.17 0.89 -13.57
CA HIS A 4 -9.17 0.03 -12.94
C HIS A 4 -8.53 -1.04 -12.05
N THR A 5 -7.45 -1.64 -12.51
CA THR A 5 -6.69 -2.62 -11.72
C THR A 5 -6.17 -2.00 -10.43
N VAL A 6 -5.60 -0.79 -10.51
CA VAL A 6 -5.12 -0.05 -9.33
C VAL A 6 -6.27 0.23 -8.36
N GLU A 7 -7.42 0.69 -8.87
CA GLU A 7 -8.59 1.00 -8.05
C GLU A 7 -9.17 -0.25 -7.38
N ASP A 8 -9.35 -1.33 -8.14
CA ASP A 8 -9.95 -2.57 -7.64
C ASP A 8 -9.09 -3.27 -6.60
N LEU A 9 -7.79 -3.27 -6.79
CA LEU A 9 -6.84 -3.90 -5.88
C LEU A 9 -6.25 -2.91 -4.87
N LYS A 10 -6.66 -1.64 -4.90
CA LYS A 10 -6.18 -0.59 -4.00
C LYS A 10 -4.65 -0.45 -4.00
N LEU A 11 -4.04 -0.53 -5.18
CA LEU A 11 -2.58 -0.53 -5.33
C LEU A 11 -1.94 0.84 -5.12
N ASN A 12 -2.74 1.90 -5.01
CA ASN A 12 -2.24 3.23 -4.72
C ASN A 12 -1.90 3.45 -3.24
N VAL A 13 -2.28 2.52 -2.37
CA VAL A 13 -1.90 2.50 -0.96
C VAL A 13 -1.08 1.25 -0.71
N SER A 14 0.09 1.40 -0.12
CA SER A 14 0.98 0.28 0.18
C SER A 14 1.38 0.28 1.65
N TYR A 15 1.64 -0.91 2.16
CA TYR A 15 1.96 -1.17 3.56
C TYR A 15 3.30 -1.87 3.64
N TRP A 16 4.22 -1.30 4.41
CA TRP A 16 5.60 -1.76 4.45
C TRP A 16 6.04 -2.01 5.89
N LYS A 17 6.78 -3.08 6.08
CA LYS A 17 7.41 -3.39 7.35
C LYS A 17 8.91 -3.38 7.16
N LYS A 18 9.62 -2.71 8.05
CA LYS A 18 11.08 -2.72 8.04
C LYS A 18 11.58 -3.99 8.73
N ARG A 19 12.34 -4.79 8.01
CA ARG A 19 12.99 -5.99 8.53
C ARG A 19 14.48 -5.90 8.22
N ASP A 20 15.30 -5.79 9.25
CA ASP A 20 16.73 -5.49 9.15
C ASP A 20 16.94 -4.16 8.39
N LEU A 21 17.67 -4.18 7.27
CA LEU A 21 17.88 -3.00 6.42
C LEU A 21 16.92 -2.92 5.22
N ARG A 22 15.92 -3.82 5.17
CA ARG A 22 14.98 -3.90 4.05
C ARG A 22 13.58 -3.49 4.46
N GLN A 23 12.85 -2.91 3.51
CA GLN A 23 11.41 -2.74 3.63
C GLN A 23 10.70 -3.85 2.87
N ILE A 24 9.75 -4.49 3.52
CA ILE A 24 8.96 -5.58 2.95
C ILE A 24 7.56 -5.07 2.66
N ASP A 25 7.12 -5.23 1.40
CA ASP A 25 5.77 -4.93 0.99
C ASP A 25 4.83 -6.02 1.51
N LEU A 26 3.99 -5.66 2.45
CA LEU A 26 3.08 -6.61 3.11
C LEU A 26 1.84 -6.90 2.27
N TYR A 27 1.42 -5.97 1.44
CA TYR A 27 0.22 -6.09 0.62
C TYR A 27 -1.00 -6.59 1.43
N ARG A 28 -1.54 -7.78 1.12
CA ARG A 28 -2.68 -8.36 1.84
C ARG A 28 -2.34 -8.88 3.24
N GLU A 29 -1.08 -9.07 3.54
CA GLU A 29 -0.62 -9.54 4.85
C GLU A 29 -0.45 -8.40 5.86
N SER A 30 -0.75 -7.17 5.47
CA SER A 30 -0.74 -6.04 6.39
C SER A 30 -1.72 -6.27 7.54
N PRO A 31 -1.32 -6.00 8.79
CA PRO A 31 -2.22 -6.08 9.93
C PRO A 31 -3.28 -4.98 9.96
N VAL A 32 -3.10 -3.95 9.15
CA VAL A 32 -4.01 -2.80 9.11
C VAL A 32 -4.35 -2.44 7.68
N GLU A 33 -5.53 -1.83 7.51
CA GLU A 33 -5.97 -1.20 6.28
C GLU A 33 -6.35 0.24 6.59
N VAL A 34 -5.84 1.20 5.82
CA VAL A 34 -6.08 2.62 6.02
C VAL A 34 -7.03 3.13 4.95
N ILE A 35 -8.10 3.76 5.38
CA ILE A 35 -9.05 4.44 4.49
C ILE A 35 -8.77 5.94 4.55
N PHE A 36 -8.59 6.55 3.39
CA PHE A 36 -8.32 7.98 3.25
C PHE A 36 -9.57 8.72 2.84
N GLU A 37 -9.82 9.84 3.51
CA GLU A 37 -10.89 10.78 3.17
C GLU A 37 -10.32 12.20 3.15
N ASN A 38 -11.00 13.10 2.43
CA ASN A 38 -10.63 14.51 2.36
C ASN A 38 -9.16 14.74 1.96
N ILE A 39 -8.68 13.96 0.99
CA ILE A 39 -7.34 14.09 0.45
C ILE A 39 -7.43 14.44 -1.04
N PRO A 40 -6.66 15.44 -1.50
CA PRO A 40 -6.59 15.72 -2.94
C PRO A 40 -6.13 14.51 -3.73
N SER A 41 -6.73 14.29 -4.89
CA SER A 41 -6.46 13.12 -5.73
C SER A 41 -5.01 13.04 -6.20
N ASP A 42 -4.34 14.18 -6.32
CA ASP A 42 -2.94 14.30 -6.76
C ASP A 42 -1.92 14.28 -5.62
N ARG A 43 -2.37 14.05 -4.38
CA ARG A 43 -1.48 14.10 -3.21
C ARG A 43 -0.90 12.74 -2.86
N SER A 44 0.42 12.72 -2.70
CA SER A 44 1.13 11.60 -2.09
C SER A 44 1.39 11.88 -0.61
N CYS A 45 1.35 10.84 0.21
CA CYS A 45 1.68 10.97 1.63
C CYS A 45 2.26 9.66 2.16
N SER A 46 2.99 9.77 3.26
CA SER A 46 3.58 8.63 3.95
C SER A 46 3.59 8.90 5.45
N PHE A 47 3.30 7.88 6.22
CA PHE A 47 3.35 7.96 7.69
C PHE A 47 3.56 6.56 8.27
N ASP A 48 3.96 6.51 9.54
CA ASP A 48 4.20 5.27 10.25
C ASP A 48 3.12 5.03 11.30
N ILE A 49 2.67 3.79 11.41
CA ILE A 49 1.75 3.34 12.44
C ILE A 49 2.46 2.31 13.30
N THR A 50 2.56 2.56 14.60
CA THR A 50 3.07 1.59 15.56
C THR A 50 1.89 1.02 16.36
N LEU A 51 1.71 -0.28 16.30
CA LEU A 51 0.60 -0.97 16.97
C LEU A 51 0.96 -1.18 18.44
N LYS A 52 0.05 -0.77 19.34
CA LYS A 52 0.29 -0.81 20.78
C LYS A 52 -0.73 -1.69 21.52
N GLY A 53 -1.22 -2.73 20.89
CA GLY A 53 -2.21 -3.62 21.47
C GLY A 53 -3.46 -3.69 20.60
N ASP A 54 -4.57 -4.10 21.20
CA ASP A 54 -5.76 -4.48 20.43
C ASP A 54 -6.48 -3.31 19.77
N SER A 55 -6.38 -2.10 20.32
CA SER A 55 -7.11 -0.94 19.80
C SER A 55 -6.30 0.35 19.74
N ALA A 56 -5.14 0.40 20.40
CA ALA A 56 -4.31 1.60 20.46
C ALA A 56 -3.21 1.57 19.42
N LEU A 57 -2.90 2.73 18.85
CA LEU A 57 -1.79 2.90 17.92
C LEU A 57 -1.12 4.25 18.12
N SER A 58 0.13 4.33 17.69
CA SER A 58 0.88 5.58 17.61
C SER A 58 1.08 5.88 16.13
N LEU A 59 0.79 7.10 15.73
CA LEU A 59 0.94 7.54 14.35
C LEU A 59 2.02 8.61 14.29
N THR A 60 3.00 8.43 13.41
CA THR A 60 4.12 9.35 13.24
C THR A 60 4.19 9.82 11.79
N TYR A 61 4.19 11.13 11.59
CA TYR A 61 4.36 11.73 10.26
C TYR A 61 5.29 12.94 10.36
N GLN A 62 5.81 13.40 9.22
CA GLN A 62 6.62 14.60 9.18
C GLN A 62 5.74 15.84 9.08
N GLY A 63 5.91 16.76 10.02
CA GLY A 63 5.27 18.07 10.00
C GLY A 63 5.85 18.99 8.91
N SER A 64 5.22 20.15 8.73
CA SER A 64 5.63 21.14 7.73
C SER A 64 7.05 21.69 7.96
N ASP A 65 7.54 21.63 9.19
CA ASP A 65 8.89 22.04 9.59
C ASP A 65 9.94 20.92 9.42
N GLY A 66 9.55 19.76 8.87
CA GLY A 66 10.40 18.60 8.71
C GLY A 66 10.63 17.78 9.98
N LYS A 67 10.02 18.17 11.10
CA LYS A 67 10.14 17.44 12.37
C LYS A 67 9.04 16.37 12.47
N PRO A 68 9.33 15.23 13.10
CA PRO A 68 8.32 14.20 13.28
C PRO A 68 7.26 14.65 14.29
N VAL A 69 6.00 14.36 13.95
CA VAL A 69 4.84 14.56 14.82
C VAL A 69 4.30 13.19 15.19
N GLN A 70 4.15 12.94 16.48
CA GLN A 70 3.62 11.67 16.98
C GLN A 70 2.27 11.91 17.65
N LEU A 71 1.28 11.11 17.25
CA LEU A 71 -0.07 11.13 17.79
C LEU A 71 -0.42 9.78 18.37
N GLU A 72 -1.09 9.77 19.52
CA GLU A 72 -1.67 8.55 20.09
C GLU A 72 -3.14 8.49 19.67
N GLU A 73 -3.51 7.42 18.95
CA GLU A 73 -4.83 7.28 18.35
C GLU A 73 -5.40 5.89 18.55
N GLU A 74 -6.63 5.68 18.11
CA GLU A 74 -7.32 4.40 18.21
C GLU A 74 -7.74 3.88 16.84
N LEU A 75 -7.79 2.54 16.74
CA LEU A 75 -8.35 1.86 15.58
C LEU A 75 -9.83 2.21 15.39
N LYS A 76 -10.28 2.20 14.14
CA LYS A 76 -11.68 2.41 13.75
C LYS A 76 -12.23 3.81 14.03
N LYS A 77 -11.39 4.75 14.46
CA LYS A 77 -11.79 6.14 14.68
C LYS A 77 -11.11 7.07 13.67
N PRO A 78 -11.83 8.05 13.12
CA PRO A 78 -11.23 9.02 12.21
C PRO A 78 -10.14 9.84 12.89
N VAL A 79 -9.02 10.01 12.19
CA VAL A 79 -7.89 10.84 12.62
C VAL A 79 -7.74 11.97 11.62
N HIS A 80 -7.80 13.21 12.10
CA HIS A 80 -7.68 14.39 11.25
C HIS A 80 -6.22 14.84 11.19
N LEU A 81 -5.57 14.56 10.07
CA LEU A 81 -4.20 15.00 9.81
C LEU A 81 -4.21 16.26 8.94
N PRO A 82 -3.12 17.04 8.91
CA PRO A 82 -3.06 18.24 8.07
C PRO A 82 -3.30 17.98 6.59
N PHE A 83 -3.00 16.78 6.11
CA PHE A 83 -3.09 16.42 4.69
C PHE A 83 -4.26 15.51 4.34
N ALA A 84 -4.92 14.87 5.32
CA ALA A 84 -6.03 13.96 5.07
C ALA A 84 -6.71 13.56 6.36
N THR A 85 -7.94 13.06 6.24
CA THR A 85 -8.58 12.30 7.32
C THR A 85 -8.38 10.82 7.04
N ILE A 86 -7.88 10.08 8.01
CA ILE A 86 -7.64 8.65 7.88
C ILE A 86 -8.40 7.88 8.96
N THR A 87 -8.77 6.65 8.64
CA THR A 87 -9.27 5.69 9.61
C THR A 87 -8.50 4.39 9.43
N VAL A 88 -7.96 3.86 10.51
CA VAL A 88 -7.16 2.63 10.50
C VAL A 88 -8.04 1.48 10.96
N TYR A 89 -8.20 0.48 10.11
CA TYR A 89 -8.97 -0.73 10.42
C TYR A 89 -8.04 -1.92 10.60
N PRO A 90 -8.32 -2.80 11.57
CA PRO A 90 -7.58 -4.07 11.69
C PRO A 90 -8.00 -5.02 10.57
N THR A 91 -7.04 -5.81 10.10
CA THR A 91 -7.29 -6.92 9.16
C THR A 91 -7.29 -8.24 9.92
N SER A 92 -7.55 -9.34 9.20
CA SER A 92 -7.45 -10.69 9.78
C SER A 92 -6.04 -11.05 10.25
N HIS A 93 -5.03 -10.31 9.80
CA HIS A 93 -3.63 -10.51 10.22
C HIS A 93 -3.26 -9.75 11.50
N MET A 94 -4.16 -8.94 12.03
CA MET A 94 -3.89 -8.16 13.25
C MET A 94 -3.60 -9.05 14.48
N PRO A 95 -4.32 -10.16 14.74
CA PRO A 95 -4.07 -10.99 15.91
C PRO A 95 -2.68 -11.65 15.93
N GLU A 96 -2.09 -11.85 14.76
CA GLU A 96 -0.76 -12.46 14.60
C GLU A 96 0.37 -11.47 14.78
N THR A 97 0.05 -10.19 14.92
CA THR A 97 1.02 -9.11 14.91
C THR A 97 1.51 -8.84 16.32
N ILE A 98 2.83 -8.76 16.47
CA ILE A 98 3.48 -8.50 17.76
C ILE A 98 3.27 -7.00 18.12
N PRO A 99 2.82 -6.69 19.35
CA PRO A 99 2.75 -5.29 19.79
C PRO A 99 4.09 -4.59 19.66
N GLY A 100 4.07 -3.33 19.24
CA GLY A 100 5.27 -2.55 18.93
C GLY A 100 5.70 -2.62 17.47
N THR A 101 5.03 -3.42 16.64
CA THR A 101 5.29 -3.47 15.20
C THR A 101 4.94 -2.15 14.54
N THR A 102 5.86 -1.63 13.73
CA THR A 102 5.66 -0.40 12.96
C THR A 102 5.42 -0.72 11.48
N ILE A 103 4.35 -0.18 10.94
CA ILE A 103 3.96 -0.31 9.53
C ILE A 103 4.07 1.06 8.89
N THR A 104 4.81 1.16 7.80
CA THR A 104 4.85 2.38 6.97
C THR A 104 3.76 2.31 5.93
N VAL A 105 2.90 3.30 5.93
CA VAL A 105 1.80 3.43 4.96
C VAL A 105 2.18 4.50 3.94
N ARG A 106 2.09 4.16 2.67
CA ARG A 106 2.36 5.08 1.56
C ARG A 106 1.15 5.16 0.65
N ARG A 107 0.75 6.38 0.33
CA ARG A 107 -0.30 6.64 -0.64
C ARG A 107 0.25 7.49 -1.77
N VAL A 108 -0.04 7.05 -2.99
CA VAL A 108 0.27 7.81 -4.20
C VAL A 108 -1.02 8.02 -5.00
N PRO A 109 -1.08 9.01 -5.92
CA PRO A 109 -2.23 9.17 -6.81
C PRO A 109 -2.46 7.91 -7.64
N ILE A 110 -3.72 7.63 -7.97
CA ILE A 110 -4.09 6.45 -8.77
C ILE A 110 -3.35 6.44 -10.11
N ASN A 111 -3.24 7.59 -10.75
CA ASN A 111 -2.54 7.69 -12.03
C ASN A 111 -1.04 7.39 -11.89
N ALA A 112 -0.39 7.84 -10.82
CA ALA A 112 1.02 7.53 -10.55
C ALA A 112 1.22 6.02 -10.30
N ALA A 113 0.33 5.40 -9.55
CA ALA A 113 0.37 3.95 -9.33
C ALA A 113 0.14 3.18 -10.64
N ALA A 114 -0.77 3.63 -11.48
CA ALA A 114 -1.03 3.03 -12.80
C ALA A 114 0.18 3.15 -13.72
N ASP A 115 0.84 4.31 -13.74
CA ASP A 115 2.05 4.53 -14.54
C ASP A 115 3.20 3.63 -14.07
N GLN A 116 3.37 3.48 -12.77
CA GLN A 116 4.38 2.58 -12.21
C GLN A 116 4.08 1.12 -12.54
N LEU A 117 2.82 0.72 -12.46
CA LEU A 117 2.39 -0.63 -12.83
C LEU A 117 2.69 -0.90 -14.32
N LEU A 118 2.37 0.05 -15.18
CA LEU A 118 2.65 -0.06 -16.61
C LEU A 118 4.15 -0.18 -16.89
N ALA A 119 4.98 0.59 -16.18
CA ALA A 119 6.44 0.53 -16.32
C ALA A 119 7.03 -0.82 -15.93
N ASN A 120 6.38 -1.54 -15.01
CA ASN A 120 6.81 -2.84 -14.52
C ASN A 120 6.15 -4.03 -15.27
N PHE A 121 5.31 -3.74 -16.22
CA PHE A 121 4.55 -4.74 -16.98
C PHE A 121 5.16 -4.91 -18.37
N THR A 122 5.40 -6.16 -18.75
CA THR A 122 5.94 -6.52 -20.08
C THR A 122 5.10 -7.60 -20.70
N VAL A 123 4.76 -7.42 -21.98
CA VAL A 123 4.12 -8.43 -22.80
C VAL A 123 5.08 -8.83 -23.92
N LYS A 124 5.38 -10.11 -24.01
CA LYS A 124 6.25 -10.66 -25.06
C LYS A 124 5.55 -11.81 -25.77
N ARG A 125 5.82 -11.92 -27.06
CA ARG A 125 5.46 -13.11 -27.84
C ARG A 125 6.73 -13.97 -27.96
N PRO A 126 6.80 -15.12 -27.24
CA PRO A 126 8.04 -15.91 -27.17
C PRO A 126 8.52 -16.46 -28.49
N ASP A 127 7.59 -16.77 -29.42
CA ASP A 127 7.91 -17.26 -30.73
C ASP A 127 7.00 -16.61 -31.78
N ALA A 128 7.61 -15.89 -32.69
CA ALA A 128 6.90 -15.10 -33.70
C ALA A 128 6.22 -15.93 -34.78
N LYS A 129 6.56 -17.22 -34.93
CA LYS A 129 6.13 -18.01 -36.12
C LYS A 129 4.95 -18.95 -35.87
N GLU A 130 4.75 -19.44 -34.66
CA GLU A 130 3.79 -20.51 -34.41
C GLU A 130 2.94 -20.39 -33.17
N SER A 131 3.19 -19.39 -32.34
CA SER A 131 2.54 -19.30 -31.02
C SER A 131 1.53 -18.17 -30.96
N SER A 132 0.29 -18.51 -30.62
CA SER A 132 -0.72 -17.58 -30.18
C SER A 132 -0.53 -17.18 -28.70
N LEU A 133 0.49 -17.70 -28.03
CA LEU A 133 0.76 -17.43 -26.64
C LEU A 133 1.44 -16.07 -26.44
N LEU A 134 0.93 -15.31 -25.50
CA LEU A 134 1.57 -14.09 -25.04
C LEU A 134 2.17 -14.34 -23.65
N GLN A 135 3.40 -13.91 -23.47
CA GLN A 135 4.04 -13.93 -22.16
C GLN A 135 3.87 -12.58 -21.51
N MET A 136 3.18 -12.56 -20.36
CA MET A 136 3.02 -11.38 -19.55
C MET A 136 3.91 -11.48 -18.33
N THR A 137 4.69 -10.42 -18.09
CA THR A 137 5.62 -10.34 -16.96
C THR A 137 5.34 -9.07 -16.18
N LEU A 138 5.22 -9.21 -14.87
CA LEU A 138 5.07 -8.09 -13.96
C LEU A 138 6.12 -8.19 -12.87
N THR A 139 6.91 -7.12 -12.72
CA THR A 139 7.86 -6.98 -11.61
C THR A 139 7.16 -6.31 -10.45
N SER A 140 7.19 -6.95 -9.29
CA SER A 140 6.53 -6.44 -8.09
C SER A 140 7.35 -6.74 -6.84
N SER A 141 7.19 -5.90 -5.83
CA SER A 141 7.78 -6.08 -4.50
C SER A 141 7.13 -7.18 -3.66
N ASN A 142 6.00 -7.72 -4.13
CA ASN A 142 5.24 -8.75 -3.42
C ASN A 142 4.68 -9.77 -4.41
N PRO A 143 4.94 -11.09 -4.24
CA PRO A 143 4.47 -12.12 -5.16
C PRO A 143 2.95 -12.20 -5.29
N ASP A 144 2.22 -12.04 -4.19
CA ASP A 144 0.76 -12.08 -4.19
C ASP A 144 0.18 -10.88 -4.93
N LYS A 145 0.79 -9.71 -4.76
CA LYS A 145 0.43 -8.50 -5.50
C LYS A 145 0.62 -8.70 -7.00
N ALA A 146 1.74 -9.29 -7.40
CA ALA A 146 2.01 -9.60 -8.80
C ALA A 146 0.96 -10.56 -9.38
N THR A 147 0.64 -11.62 -8.66
CA THR A 147 -0.35 -12.61 -9.08
C THR A 147 -1.75 -12.00 -9.21
N ASP A 148 -2.20 -11.27 -8.21
CA ASP A 148 -3.51 -10.62 -8.21
C ASP A 148 -3.61 -9.61 -9.36
N THR A 149 -2.56 -8.84 -9.59
CA THR A 149 -2.51 -7.85 -10.66
C THR A 149 -2.59 -8.49 -12.03
N LEU A 150 -1.81 -9.54 -12.29
CA LEU A 150 -1.84 -10.27 -13.56
C LEU A 150 -3.21 -10.91 -13.80
N ASN A 151 -3.80 -11.50 -12.79
CA ASN A 151 -5.13 -12.10 -12.89
C ASN A 151 -6.21 -11.07 -13.21
N LYS A 152 -6.08 -9.85 -12.68
CA LYS A 152 -7.02 -8.76 -12.95
C LYS A 152 -6.87 -8.20 -14.35
N LEU A 153 -5.66 -8.25 -14.92
CA LEU A 153 -5.36 -7.74 -16.27
C LEU A 153 -5.74 -8.72 -17.40
N ILE A 154 -5.97 -9.98 -17.05
CA ILE A 154 -6.32 -11.04 -18.05
C ILE A 154 -7.80 -10.99 -18.44
#